data_a6e38796c664cd9b6f3c09492ee2026e
#
_entry.id   a6e38796c664cd9b6f3c09492ee2026e
#
_cell.length_a   1.000
_cell.length_b   1.000
_cell.length_c   1.000
_cell.angle_alpha   90.00
_cell.angle_beta   90.00
_cell.angle_gamma   90.00
#
_symmetry.space_group_name_H-M   'P 1'
#
loop_
_entity.id
_entity.type
_entity.pdbx_description
1 polymer ?
#
loop_
_entity_poly.entity_id
_entity_poly.type
_entity_poly.pdbx_seq_one_letter_code
_entity_poly.pdbx_strand_id
1 'polypeptide(L)'
;MTQIYTILFDLDGTIVNTAPDLMAAHNHVMKKFGHAEKKLSDIKSLAGKGAWVMMQRSFKEEIKDEKIKKKMTKEFIDYYAKNIDLHSQPLKGSIEFFNWAKNKNISMGVC
;
A
#
# COMPACT_ATOMS: atom_id res chain seq x y z
N MET A 1 -10.86 34.21 17.42
CA MET A 1 -9.58 33.51 17.62
C MET A 1 -9.31 32.60 16.42
N THR A 2 -8.22 32.85 15.74
CA THR A 2 -7.87 32.05 14.58
C THR A 2 -7.10 30.83 15.04
N GLN A 3 -7.64 29.65 14.80
CA GLN A 3 -6.95 28.40 15.04
C GLN A 3 -6.42 27.87 13.72
N ILE A 4 -5.15 27.50 13.71
CA ILE A 4 -4.52 26.85 12.57
C ILE A 4 -4.52 25.37 12.85
N TYR A 5 -5.14 24.63 11.94
CA TYR A 5 -5.15 23.19 12.03
C TYR A 5 -4.34 22.61 10.89
N THR A 6 -3.54 21.61 11.22
CA THR A 6 -2.86 20.77 10.24
C THR A 6 -3.36 19.34 10.43
N ILE A 7 -3.80 18.73 9.35
CA ILE A 7 -4.24 17.35 9.36
C ILE A 7 -3.21 16.52 8.63
N LEU A 8 -2.72 15.48 9.29
CA LEU A 8 -1.82 14.50 8.70
C LEU A 8 -2.60 13.24 8.38
N PHE A 9 -2.42 12.73 7.17
CA PHE A 9 -3.10 11.54 6.69
C PHE A 9 -2.12 10.40 6.47
N ASP A 10 -2.56 9.20 6.81
CA ASP A 10 -2.02 7.99 6.22
C ASP A 10 -2.56 7.86 4.80
N LEU A 11 -1.72 7.50 3.84
CA LEU A 11 -2.12 7.42 2.44
C LEU A 11 -2.87 6.13 2.13
N ASP A 12 -2.24 4.99 2.43
CA ASP A 12 -2.73 3.68 2.01
C ASP A 12 -3.98 3.28 2.77
N GLY A 13 -5.08 3.11 2.05
CA GLY A 13 -6.35 2.69 2.65
C GLY A 13 -7.07 3.78 3.44
N THR A 14 -6.53 5.00 3.49
CA THR A 14 -7.16 6.16 4.17
C THR A 14 -7.62 7.20 3.16
N ILE A 15 -6.74 7.65 2.28
CA ILE A 15 -7.05 8.64 1.24
C ILE A 15 -7.21 7.95 -0.11
N VAL A 16 -6.33 7.00 -0.40
CA VAL A 16 -6.26 6.29 -1.68
C VAL A 16 -6.43 4.80 -1.43
N ASN A 17 -7.24 4.17 -2.24
CA ASN A 17 -7.34 2.72 -2.25
C ASN A 17 -6.17 2.14 -3.04
N THR A 18 -5.09 1.84 -2.36
CA THR A 18 -3.87 1.28 -2.94
C THR A 18 -3.86 -0.25 -2.96
N ALA A 19 -4.86 -0.89 -2.37
CA ALA A 19 -4.92 -2.34 -2.26
C ALA A 19 -4.80 -3.08 -3.61
N PRO A 20 -5.46 -2.64 -4.70
CA PRO A 20 -5.31 -3.33 -5.99
C PRO A 20 -3.86 -3.33 -6.50
N ASP A 21 -3.15 -2.21 -6.41
CA ASP A 21 -1.77 -2.13 -6.89
C ASP A 21 -0.80 -2.88 -5.98
N LEU A 22 -1.02 -2.83 -4.66
CA LEU A 22 -0.24 -3.63 -3.71
C LEU A 22 -0.41 -5.12 -3.97
N MET A 23 -1.65 -5.58 -4.20
CA MET A 23 -1.91 -6.99 -4.47
C MET A 23 -1.35 -7.41 -5.83
N ALA A 24 -1.42 -6.55 -6.84
CA ALA A 24 -0.84 -6.81 -8.15
C ALA A 24 0.69 -7.01 -8.04
N ALA A 25 1.36 -6.16 -7.28
CA ALA A 25 2.80 -6.30 -7.03
C ALA A 25 3.13 -7.58 -6.24
N HIS A 26 2.34 -7.89 -5.23
CA HIS A 26 2.47 -9.13 -4.47
C HIS A 26 2.36 -10.34 -5.37
N ASN A 27 1.33 -10.40 -6.19
CA ASN A 27 1.06 -11.54 -7.07
C ASN A 27 2.07 -11.66 -8.21
N HIS A 28 2.59 -10.54 -8.68
CA HIS A 28 3.72 -10.54 -9.61
C HIS A 28 4.92 -11.31 -9.01
N VAL A 29 5.25 -11.03 -7.77
CA VAL A 29 6.34 -11.72 -7.06
C VAL A 29 6.01 -13.19 -6.84
N MET A 30 4.80 -13.50 -6.40
CA MET A 30 4.38 -14.89 -6.21
C MET A 30 4.54 -15.70 -7.49
N LYS A 31 4.06 -15.17 -8.59
CA LYS A 31 4.15 -15.81 -9.90
C LYS A 31 5.60 -16.02 -10.34
N LYS A 32 6.43 -14.99 -10.18
CA LYS A 32 7.84 -15.03 -10.58
C LYS A 32 8.63 -16.08 -9.80
N PHE A 33 8.32 -16.27 -8.54
CA PHE A 33 9.02 -17.21 -7.66
C PHE A 33 8.30 -18.57 -7.51
N GLY A 34 7.26 -18.82 -8.31
CA GLY A 34 6.58 -20.11 -8.35
C GLY A 34 5.60 -20.38 -7.20
N HIS A 35 5.06 -19.34 -6.61
CA HIS A 35 4.08 -19.43 -5.53
C HIS A 35 2.68 -19.06 -5.99
N ALA A 36 1.67 -19.48 -5.22
CA ALA A 36 0.29 -19.19 -5.53
C ALA A 36 -0.05 -17.71 -5.30
N GLU A 37 -0.86 -17.16 -6.20
CA GLU A 37 -1.39 -15.81 -6.05
C GLU A 37 -2.39 -15.73 -4.90
N LYS A 38 -2.56 -14.55 -4.34
CA LYS A 38 -3.55 -14.25 -3.30
C LYS A 38 -4.70 -13.43 -3.86
N LYS A 39 -5.85 -13.48 -3.18
CA LYS A 39 -7.02 -12.68 -3.54
C LYS A 39 -6.91 -11.28 -2.95
N LEU A 40 -7.58 -10.30 -3.57
CA LEU A 40 -7.61 -8.93 -3.06
C LEU A 40 -8.14 -8.87 -1.61
N SER A 41 -9.08 -9.74 -1.26
CA SER A 41 -9.62 -9.83 0.10
C SER A 41 -8.58 -10.19 1.16
N ASP A 42 -7.44 -10.75 0.77
CA ASP A 42 -6.35 -11.11 1.70
C ASP A 42 -5.45 -9.93 2.07
N ILE A 43 -5.66 -8.76 1.45
CA ILE A 43 -4.76 -7.60 1.62
C ILE A 43 -4.63 -7.14 3.07
N LYS A 44 -5.71 -7.20 3.84
CA LYS A 44 -5.71 -6.75 5.24
C LYS A 44 -4.75 -7.56 6.11
N SER A 45 -4.60 -8.84 5.83
CA SER A 45 -3.69 -9.70 6.58
C SER A 45 -2.24 -9.59 6.11
N LEU A 46 -2.01 -9.04 4.93
CA LEU A 46 -0.68 -8.97 4.32
C LEU A 46 -0.03 -7.61 4.43
N ALA A 47 -0.79 -6.54 4.19
CA ALA A 47 -0.27 -5.19 4.09
C ALA A 47 -0.18 -4.45 5.44
N GLY A 48 0.47 -3.30 5.44
CA GLY A 48 0.51 -2.35 6.55
C GLY A 48 1.81 -2.32 7.34
N LYS A 49 2.76 -3.22 7.06
CA LYS A 49 4.04 -3.29 7.76
C LYS A 49 5.26 -3.32 6.81
N GLY A 50 5.06 -2.88 5.57
CA GLY A 50 6.12 -2.81 4.56
C GLY A 50 6.31 -4.11 3.77
N ALA A 51 7.13 -4.01 2.73
CA ALA A 51 7.30 -5.09 1.74
C ALA A 51 7.92 -6.36 2.34
N TRP A 52 8.90 -6.20 3.22
CA TRP A 52 9.57 -7.34 3.86
C TRP A 52 8.58 -8.19 4.68
N VAL A 53 7.76 -7.51 5.50
CA VAL A 53 6.76 -8.20 6.32
C VAL A 53 5.65 -8.77 5.47
N MET A 54 5.25 -8.08 4.40
CA MET A 54 4.25 -8.58 3.47
C MET A 54 4.69 -9.89 2.83
N MET A 55 5.93 -9.96 2.36
CA MET A 55 6.48 -11.19 1.80
C MET A 55 6.50 -12.32 2.84
N GLN A 56 6.88 -12.00 4.06
CA GLN A 56 6.90 -12.99 5.14
C GLN A 56 5.51 -13.52 5.48
N ARG A 57 4.51 -12.66 5.52
CA ARG A 57 3.12 -13.02 5.80
C ARG A 57 2.45 -13.82 4.68
N SER A 58 2.99 -13.76 3.47
CA SER A 58 2.46 -14.50 2.33
C SER A 58 2.64 -15.99 2.45
N PHE A 59 3.53 -16.44 3.32
CA PHE A 59 3.84 -17.84 3.51
C PHE A 59 3.29 -18.31 4.86
N LYS A 60 2.69 -19.51 4.86
CA LYS A 60 2.21 -20.14 6.11
C LYS A 60 3.37 -20.53 7.02
N GLU A 61 4.53 -20.80 6.42
CA GLU A 61 5.77 -21.09 7.10
C GLU A 61 6.76 -19.96 6.85
N GLU A 62 7.63 -19.71 7.82
CA GLU A 62 8.67 -18.71 7.67
C GLU A 62 9.61 -19.06 6.51
N ILE A 63 9.92 -18.08 5.69
CA ILE A 63 10.91 -18.25 4.64
C ILE A 63 12.27 -18.38 5.30
N LYS A 64 12.86 -19.57 5.23
CA LYS A 64 14.14 -19.87 5.88
C LYS A 64 15.33 -19.25 5.16
N ASP A 65 15.23 -19.05 3.85
CA ASP A 65 16.32 -18.47 3.05
C ASP A 65 16.15 -16.96 2.94
N GLU A 66 16.96 -16.23 3.70
CA GLU A 66 16.94 -14.77 3.69
C GLU A 66 17.34 -14.16 2.34
N LYS A 67 18.18 -14.84 1.57
CA LYS A 67 18.58 -14.37 0.23
C LYS A 67 17.39 -14.34 -0.72
N ILE A 68 16.59 -15.40 -0.70
CA ILE A 68 15.36 -15.48 -1.49
C ILE A 68 14.38 -14.41 -1.05
N LYS A 69 14.18 -14.25 0.25
CA LYS A 69 13.30 -13.23 0.82
C LYS A 69 13.71 -11.82 0.42
N LYS A 70 15.01 -11.53 0.44
CA LYS A 70 15.53 -10.24 -0.03
C LYS A 70 15.27 -10.01 -1.51
N LYS A 71 15.44 -11.02 -2.34
CA LYS A 71 15.14 -10.96 -3.79
C LYS A 71 13.66 -10.71 -4.03
N MET A 72 12.78 -11.39 -3.31
CA MET A 72 11.33 -11.21 -3.42
C MET A 72 10.92 -9.82 -2.99
N THR A 73 11.46 -9.33 -1.88
CA THR A 73 11.17 -7.98 -1.37
C THR A 73 11.63 -6.91 -2.35
N LYS A 74 12.84 -7.06 -2.92
CA LYS A 74 13.35 -6.13 -3.93
C LYS A 74 12.47 -6.12 -5.17
N GLU A 75 12.10 -7.29 -5.66
CA GLU A 75 11.22 -7.43 -6.83
C GLU A 75 9.85 -6.75 -6.58
N PHE A 76 9.30 -6.94 -5.39
CA PHE A 76 8.07 -6.27 -5.00
C PHE A 76 8.21 -4.75 -5.06
N ILE A 77 9.25 -4.22 -4.45
CA ILE A 77 9.49 -2.77 -4.39
C ILE A 77 9.70 -2.21 -5.80
N ASP A 78 10.52 -2.87 -6.62
CA ASP A 78 10.80 -2.42 -7.98
C ASP A 78 9.54 -2.44 -8.86
N TYR A 79 8.76 -3.50 -8.78
CA TYR A 79 7.50 -3.60 -9.53
C TYR A 79 6.48 -2.57 -9.06
N TYR A 80 6.30 -2.45 -7.76
CA TYR A 80 5.36 -1.49 -7.18
C TYR A 80 5.72 -0.05 -7.57
N ALA A 81 7.00 0.32 -7.51
CA ALA A 81 7.45 1.64 -7.89
C ALA A 81 7.14 1.99 -9.34
N LYS A 82 7.22 1.01 -10.25
CA LYS A 82 6.91 1.20 -11.68
C LYS A 82 5.41 1.25 -11.97
N ASN A 83 4.57 0.70 -11.09
CA ASN A 83 3.15 0.49 -11.33
C ASN A 83 2.28 1.05 -10.20
N ILE A 84 2.77 2.05 -9.50
CA ILE A 84 2.20 2.51 -8.23
C ILE A 84 0.78 3.08 -8.34
N ASP A 85 0.38 3.52 -9.50
CA ASP A 85 -0.89 4.21 -9.72
C ASP A 85 -1.79 3.58 -10.79
N LEU A 86 -1.49 2.36 -11.23
CA LEU A 86 -2.24 1.71 -12.31
C LEU A 86 -3.71 1.47 -11.96
N HIS A 87 -3.98 1.05 -10.74
CA HIS A 87 -5.33 0.66 -10.30
C HIS A 87 -5.77 1.37 -9.03
N SER A 88 -4.91 2.22 -8.46
CA SER A 88 -5.23 2.95 -7.24
C SER A 88 -6.18 4.09 -7.53
N GLN A 89 -7.17 4.27 -6.66
CA GLN A 89 -8.20 5.30 -6.79
C GLN A 89 -8.38 6.01 -5.45
N PRO A 90 -8.72 7.31 -5.44
CA PRO A 90 -9.11 7.97 -4.21
C PRO A 90 -10.29 7.26 -3.57
N LEU A 91 -10.25 7.10 -2.25
CA LEU A 91 -11.39 6.57 -1.52
C LEU A 91 -12.55 7.55 -1.59
N LYS A 92 -13.77 7.02 -1.54
CA LYS A 92 -14.99 7.82 -1.57
C LYS A 92 -14.95 8.88 -0.47
N GLY A 93 -15.22 10.12 -0.82
CA GLY A 93 -15.22 11.24 0.09
C GLY A 93 -13.87 11.96 0.24
N SER A 94 -12.75 11.40 -0.26
CA SER A 94 -11.43 12.00 -0.12
C SER A 94 -11.33 13.34 -0.84
N ILE A 95 -11.79 13.41 -2.08
CA ILE A 95 -11.73 14.64 -2.88
C ILE A 95 -12.61 15.72 -2.27
N GLU A 96 -13.81 15.36 -1.86
CA GLU A 96 -14.76 16.27 -1.21
C GLU A 96 -14.18 16.80 0.11
N PHE A 97 -13.56 15.94 0.88
CA PHE A 97 -12.91 16.33 2.13
C PHE A 97 -11.75 17.32 1.87
N PHE A 98 -10.91 17.05 0.89
CA PHE A 98 -9.80 17.93 0.53
C PHE A 98 -10.30 19.30 0.09
N ASN A 99 -11.36 19.36 -0.72
CA ASN A 99 -11.97 20.62 -1.13
C ASN A 99 -12.54 21.39 0.06
N TRP A 100 -13.20 20.72 0.98
CA TRP A 100 -13.70 21.31 2.20
C TRP A 100 -12.57 21.91 3.05
N ALA A 101 -11.51 21.13 3.27
CA ALA A 101 -10.37 21.57 4.08
C ALA A 101 -9.64 22.76 3.42
N LYS A 102 -9.48 22.73 2.10
CA LYS A 102 -8.89 23.83 1.34
C LYS A 102 -9.72 25.12 1.50
N ASN A 103 -11.02 25.01 1.43
CA ASN A 103 -11.92 26.17 1.61
C ASN A 103 -11.88 26.72 3.03
N LYS A 104 -11.54 25.91 4.02
CA LYS A 104 -11.38 26.33 5.41
C LYS A 104 -9.95 26.73 5.76
N ASN A 105 -9.04 26.81 4.78
CA ASN A 105 -7.63 27.12 4.97
C ASN A 105 -6.93 26.18 5.97
N ILE A 106 -7.31 24.91 5.94
CA ILE A 106 -6.67 23.86 6.76
C ILE A 106 -5.48 23.29 5.99
N SER A 107 -4.32 23.29 6.62
CA SER A 107 -3.12 22.66 6.07
C SER A 107 -3.23 21.14 6.14
N MET A 108 -2.79 20.48 5.08
CA MET A 108 -2.84 19.01 4.99
C MET A 108 -1.48 18.46 4.60
N GLY A 109 -1.14 17.31 5.16
CA GLY A 109 0.06 16.57 4.82
C GLY A 109 -0.20 15.07 4.79
N VAL A 110 0.66 14.35 4.08
CA VAL A 110 0.60 12.90 3.97
C VAL A 110 1.86 12.30 4.63
N CYS A 111 1.64 11.33 5.47
CA CYS A 111 2.72 10.59 6.13
C CYS A 111 3.17 9.39 5.30
#